data_f1cea510741d793b0a49929e8fcb8361
#
_entry.id   f1cea510741d793b0a49929e8fcb8361
#
_cell.length_a   1.000
_cell.length_b   1.000
_cell.length_c   1.000
_cell.angle_alpha   90.00
_cell.angle_beta   90.00
_cell.angle_gamma   90.00
#
_symmetry.space_group_name_H-M   'P 1'
#
loop_
_entity.id
_entity.type
_entity.pdbx_description
1 polymer ?
#
loop_
_entity_poly.entity_id
_entity_poly.type
_entity_poly.pdbx_seq_one_letter_code
_entity_poly.pdbx_strand_id
1 'polypeptide(L)'
;MTLVALCTDSSSLISPAAAAELGVEVVPIPVTLDHEKFDGTTDGFYARMRQGAVATTSVPSPGAFVEMYERAQGGGATSVLSIHLDRRISGVSESAALAARETTIPVRVVSLPTVSYGVGLCVRAACAALRGGATVSTAAVEAERVATTLDNVFVARSAPGGRVPADDEWTILRFAAGEATGLSTHATVEEATAIMGRRILRGRPGLVAVGHAGAELEAAADGLAHDLVEAVAAVERYRVTPSVGAHTGPDSFGAFWWPASR
;
A
#
# COMPACT_ATOMS: atom_id res chain seq x y z
N MET A 1 8.12 20.91 22.51
CA MET A 1 8.44 19.76 21.62
C MET A 1 7.69 19.98 20.31
N THR A 2 8.33 19.79 19.17
CA THR A 2 7.70 19.93 17.85
C THR A 2 6.85 18.69 17.62
N LEU A 3 5.53 18.80 17.58
CA LEU A 3 4.63 17.68 17.28
C LEU A 3 4.48 17.59 15.76
N VAL A 4 4.96 16.49 15.18
CA VAL A 4 4.81 16.20 13.74
C VAL A 4 3.65 15.25 13.54
N ALA A 5 2.66 15.64 12.74
CA ALA A 5 1.61 14.73 12.30
C ALA A 5 2.07 13.94 11.07
N LEU A 6 1.72 12.66 11.03
CA LEU A 6 1.91 11.81 9.85
C LEU A 6 0.61 11.66 9.10
N CYS A 7 0.67 11.81 7.78
CA CYS A 7 -0.44 11.59 6.87
C CYS A 7 -0.03 10.62 5.76
N THR A 8 -0.97 9.82 5.35
CA THR A 8 -0.89 8.98 4.14
C THR A 8 -2.28 8.88 3.49
N ASP A 9 -2.41 8.06 2.47
CA ASP A 9 -3.70 7.73 1.84
C ASP A 9 -4.03 6.23 1.99
N SER A 10 -5.26 5.86 1.67
CA SER A 10 -5.74 4.50 1.87
C SER A 10 -5.07 3.43 1.00
N SER A 11 -4.25 3.81 0.00
CA SER A 11 -3.44 2.85 -0.76
C SER A 11 -2.28 2.27 0.06
N SER A 12 -1.93 2.90 1.19
CA SER A 12 -0.90 2.41 2.13
C SER A 12 -1.30 1.10 2.83
N LEU A 13 -2.58 0.76 2.80
CA LEU A 13 -3.17 -0.43 3.45
C LEU A 13 -2.89 -0.53 4.96
N ILE A 14 -2.60 0.61 5.59
CA ILE A 14 -2.52 0.71 7.05
C ILE A 14 -3.95 0.53 7.60
N SER A 15 -4.15 -0.47 8.45
CA SER A 15 -5.45 -0.70 9.06
C SER A 15 -5.84 0.43 10.00
N PRO A 16 -7.15 0.67 10.26
CA PRO A 16 -7.58 1.68 11.21
C PRO A 16 -6.97 1.53 12.60
N ALA A 17 -6.81 0.29 13.06
CA ALA A 17 -6.15 -0.01 14.35
C ALA A 17 -4.68 0.41 14.34
N ALA A 18 -3.93 0.04 13.28
CA ALA A 18 -2.53 0.42 13.14
C ALA A 18 -2.37 1.94 12.93
N ALA A 19 -3.28 2.59 12.20
CA ALA A 19 -3.27 4.05 12.04
C ALA A 19 -3.44 4.77 13.38
N ALA A 20 -4.37 4.32 14.21
CA ALA A 20 -4.59 4.86 15.55
C ALA A 20 -3.37 4.64 16.47
N GLU A 21 -2.78 3.44 16.46
CA GLU A 21 -1.57 3.11 17.24
C GLU A 21 -0.36 3.97 16.82
N LEU A 22 -0.19 4.16 15.52
CA LEU A 22 0.91 4.94 14.95
C LEU A 22 0.70 6.45 15.04
N GLY A 23 -0.55 6.90 15.24
CA GLY A 23 -0.92 8.32 15.18
C GLY A 23 -0.85 8.87 13.74
N VAL A 24 -1.26 8.05 12.76
CA VAL A 24 -1.23 8.38 11.34
C VAL A 24 -2.63 8.68 10.84
N GLU A 25 -2.81 9.82 10.18
CA GLU A 25 -4.04 10.17 9.48
C GLU A 25 -4.03 9.54 8.07
N VAL A 26 -5.15 8.90 7.70
CA VAL A 26 -5.30 8.24 6.41
C VAL A 26 -6.39 8.92 5.60
N VAL A 27 -6.01 9.57 4.49
CA VAL A 27 -6.97 10.18 3.55
C VAL A 27 -7.55 9.09 2.66
N PRO A 28 -8.88 8.91 2.60
CA PRO A 28 -9.48 7.88 1.77
C PRO A 28 -9.36 8.23 0.27
N ILE A 29 -8.89 7.28 -0.52
CA ILE A 29 -9.02 7.31 -1.99
C ILE A 29 -10.45 6.92 -2.32
N PRO A 30 -11.23 7.78 -3.01
CA PRO A 30 -12.59 7.44 -3.39
C PRO A 30 -12.64 6.25 -4.34
N VAL A 31 -13.53 5.32 -4.07
CA VAL A 31 -13.77 4.11 -4.89
C VAL A 31 -15.20 4.13 -5.39
N THR A 32 -15.41 3.73 -6.64
CA THR A 32 -16.75 3.50 -7.20
C THR A 32 -16.87 2.07 -7.71
N LEU A 33 -18.08 1.53 -7.64
CA LEU A 33 -18.49 0.30 -8.31
C LEU A 33 -19.67 0.63 -9.22
N ASP A 34 -19.55 0.30 -10.51
CA ASP A 34 -20.58 0.58 -11.51
C ASP A 34 -21.02 2.06 -11.51
N HIS A 35 -20.04 2.97 -11.39
CA HIS A 35 -20.20 4.43 -11.32
C HIS A 35 -20.84 4.97 -10.02
N GLU A 36 -21.19 4.13 -9.06
CA GLU A 36 -21.69 4.53 -7.74
C GLU A 36 -20.59 4.54 -6.70
N LYS A 37 -20.62 5.54 -5.80
CA LYS A 37 -19.68 5.58 -4.67
C LYS A 37 -19.79 4.30 -3.84
N PHE A 38 -18.66 3.70 -3.57
CA PHE A 38 -18.60 2.52 -2.70
C PHE A 38 -18.14 2.92 -1.29
N ASP A 39 -18.97 2.57 -0.29
CA ASP A 39 -18.73 2.76 1.14
C ASP A 39 -18.97 1.48 1.97
N GLY A 40 -19.05 0.33 1.29
CA GLY A 40 -19.27 -0.97 1.91
C GLY A 40 -18.00 -1.63 2.46
N THR A 41 -18.16 -2.89 2.88
CA THR A 41 -17.07 -3.71 3.40
C THR A 41 -16.14 -4.20 2.29
N THR A 42 -14.88 -4.49 2.63
CA THR A 42 -13.90 -5.07 1.68
C THR A 42 -14.39 -6.37 1.05
N ASP A 43 -15.02 -7.26 1.83
CA ASP A 43 -15.56 -8.52 1.30
C ASP A 43 -16.75 -8.29 0.36
N GLY A 44 -17.64 -7.36 0.70
CA GLY A 44 -18.73 -6.94 -0.18
C GLY A 44 -18.23 -6.32 -1.49
N PHE A 45 -17.12 -5.57 -1.46
CA PHE A 45 -16.46 -5.05 -2.63
C PHE A 45 -16.01 -6.17 -3.59
N TYR A 46 -15.27 -7.15 -3.08
CA TYR A 46 -14.77 -8.25 -3.90
C TYR A 46 -15.87 -9.19 -4.37
N ALA A 47 -16.90 -9.42 -3.55
CA ALA A 47 -18.07 -10.18 -3.97
C ALA A 47 -18.78 -9.56 -5.18
N ARG A 48 -18.95 -8.23 -5.19
CA ARG A 48 -19.53 -7.52 -6.35
C ARG A 48 -18.62 -7.55 -7.57
N MET A 49 -17.30 -7.39 -7.40
CA MET A 49 -16.36 -7.51 -8.52
C MET A 49 -16.41 -8.89 -9.18
N ARG A 50 -16.56 -9.98 -8.40
CA ARG A 50 -16.74 -11.34 -8.94
C ARG A 50 -18.06 -11.53 -9.69
N GLN A 51 -19.06 -10.73 -9.37
CA GLN A 51 -20.33 -10.68 -10.11
C GLN A 51 -20.25 -9.80 -11.38
N GLY A 52 -19.07 -9.27 -11.70
CA GLY A 52 -18.82 -8.47 -12.88
C GLY A 52 -18.89 -6.94 -12.68
N ALA A 53 -19.05 -6.48 -11.44
CA ALA A 53 -19.02 -5.04 -11.16
C ALA A 53 -17.67 -4.41 -11.53
N VAL A 54 -17.72 -3.24 -12.18
CA VAL A 54 -16.53 -2.49 -12.60
C VAL A 54 -16.13 -1.52 -11.51
N ALA A 55 -14.93 -1.70 -10.96
CA ALA A 55 -14.37 -0.83 -9.95
C ALA A 55 -13.46 0.25 -10.55
N THR A 56 -13.57 1.47 -10.05
CA THR A 56 -12.62 2.57 -10.37
C THR A 56 -12.27 3.36 -9.12
N THR A 57 -11.16 4.11 -9.20
CA THR A 57 -10.73 5.03 -8.15
C THR A 57 -10.54 6.42 -8.72
N SER A 58 -10.70 7.44 -7.88
CA SER A 58 -10.34 8.82 -8.21
C SER A 58 -9.34 9.36 -7.20
N VAL A 59 -8.56 10.35 -7.61
CA VAL A 59 -7.63 11.04 -6.71
C VAL A 59 -8.45 11.80 -5.65
N PRO A 60 -8.09 11.72 -4.35
CA PRO A 60 -8.68 12.57 -3.33
C PRO A 60 -8.52 14.05 -3.70
N SER A 61 -9.55 14.85 -3.48
CA SER A 61 -9.47 16.28 -3.75
C SER A 61 -8.43 16.98 -2.88
N PRO A 62 -7.82 18.11 -3.31
CA PRO A 62 -6.99 18.93 -2.43
C PRO A 62 -7.72 19.32 -1.15
N GLY A 63 -9.04 19.61 -1.21
CA GLY A 63 -9.84 19.93 -0.03
C GLY A 63 -9.83 18.83 1.03
N ALA A 64 -9.86 17.55 0.65
CA ALA A 64 -9.77 16.45 1.62
C ALA A 64 -8.43 16.44 2.38
N PHE A 65 -7.34 16.83 1.72
CA PHE A 65 -6.04 16.99 2.37
C PHE A 65 -5.96 18.26 3.22
N VAL A 66 -6.57 19.37 2.77
CA VAL A 66 -6.66 20.62 3.58
C VAL A 66 -7.34 20.32 4.90
N GLU A 67 -8.53 19.72 4.86
CA GLU A 67 -9.28 19.35 6.07
C GLU A 67 -8.46 18.48 7.03
N MET A 68 -7.66 17.55 6.49
CA MET A 68 -6.80 16.70 7.31
C MET A 68 -5.64 17.49 7.92
N TYR A 69 -4.97 18.36 7.15
CA TYR A 69 -3.87 19.20 7.66
C TYR A 69 -4.36 20.19 8.72
N GLU A 70 -5.56 20.75 8.55
CA GLU A 70 -6.21 21.62 9.55
C GLU A 70 -6.58 20.85 10.82
N ARG A 71 -7.09 19.62 10.70
CA ARG A 71 -7.32 18.77 11.89
C ARG A 71 -6.03 18.46 12.63
N ALA A 72 -4.95 18.14 11.92
CA ALA A 72 -3.65 17.91 12.54
C ALA A 72 -3.15 19.14 13.28
N GLN A 73 -3.30 20.34 12.69
CA GLN A 73 -2.94 21.61 13.31
C GLN A 73 -3.80 21.89 14.54
N GLY A 74 -5.12 21.67 14.46
CA GLY A 74 -6.06 21.80 15.58
C GLY A 74 -5.75 20.83 16.73
N GLY A 75 -5.17 19.68 16.44
CA GLY A 75 -4.63 18.70 17.39
C GLY A 75 -3.27 19.09 17.97
N GLY A 76 -2.73 20.24 17.60
CA GLY A 76 -1.45 20.76 18.14
C GLY A 76 -0.22 20.40 17.34
N ALA A 77 -0.37 19.79 16.16
CA ALA A 77 0.78 19.56 15.27
C ALA A 77 1.37 20.89 14.80
N THR A 78 2.70 20.96 14.75
CA THR A 78 3.44 22.12 14.29
C THR A 78 3.97 21.95 12.86
N SER A 79 3.87 20.73 12.33
CA SER A 79 4.19 20.39 10.94
C SER A 79 3.56 19.03 10.57
N VAL A 80 3.43 18.76 9.27
CA VAL A 80 2.91 17.51 8.73
C VAL A 80 3.96 16.86 7.81
N LEU A 81 4.13 15.55 7.91
CA LEU A 81 4.80 14.72 6.92
C LEU A 81 3.74 13.85 6.21
N SER A 82 3.52 14.12 4.92
CA SER A 82 2.49 13.49 4.08
C SER A 82 3.17 12.55 3.08
N ILE A 83 2.96 11.24 3.22
CA ILE A 83 3.69 10.18 2.49
C ILE A 83 2.72 9.42 1.60
N HIS A 84 3.00 9.36 0.30
CA HIS A 84 2.12 8.82 -0.73
C HIS A 84 2.83 7.87 -1.69
N LEU A 85 2.02 7.12 -2.43
CA LEU A 85 2.48 6.20 -3.47
C LEU A 85 3.13 6.95 -4.65
N ASP A 86 3.67 6.14 -5.58
CA ASP A 86 4.41 6.62 -6.74
C ASP A 86 3.58 7.57 -7.62
N ARG A 87 4.05 8.81 -7.78
CA ARG A 87 3.42 9.83 -8.61
C ARG A 87 3.32 9.47 -10.09
N ARG A 88 4.10 8.50 -10.56
CA ARG A 88 4.02 8.02 -11.95
C ARG A 88 2.73 7.27 -12.25
N ILE A 89 2.04 6.79 -11.21
CA ILE A 89 0.80 6.01 -11.35
C ILE A 89 -0.43 6.67 -10.73
N SER A 90 -0.24 7.69 -9.88
CA SER A 90 -1.36 8.36 -9.19
C SER A 90 -1.04 9.81 -8.88
N GLY A 91 -2.00 10.70 -9.07
CA GLY A 91 -1.93 12.12 -8.73
C GLY A 91 -2.18 12.44 -7.25
N VAL A 92 -2.13 11.46 -6.35
CA VAL A 92 -2.41 11.68 -4.92
C VAL A 92 -1.40 12.65 -4.30
N SER A 93 -0.12 12.47 -4.56
CA SER A 93 0.93 13.36 -4.03
C SER A 93 0.84 14.78 -4.59
N GLU A 94 0.40 14.95 -5.83
CA GLU A 94 0.15 16.26 -6.44
C GLU A 94 -1.04 16.95 -5.76
N SER A 95 -2.12 16.22 -5.49
CA SER A 95 -3.28 16.72 -4.75
C SER A 95 -2.91 17.17 -3.33
N ALA A 96 -2.12 16.34 -2.61
CA ALA A 96 -1.57 16.66 -1.31
C ALA A 96 -0.65 17.90 -1.34
N ALA A 97 0.16 18.07 -2.39
CA ALA A 97 1.04 19.22 -2.57
C ALA A 97 0.27 20.50 -2.90
N LEU A 98 -0.84 20.42 -3.61
CA LEU A 98 -1.75 21.55 -3.80
C LEU A 98 -2.36 21.99 -2.45
N ALA A 99 -2.88 21.05 -1.67
CA ALA A 99 -3.41 21.32 -0.34
C ALA A 99 -2.39 21.96 0.62
N ALA A 100 -1.12 21.53 0.53
CA ALA A 100 -0.05 22.08 1.35
C ALA A 100 0.19 23.58 1.13
N ARG A 101 -0.25 24.15 0.00
CA ARG A 101 -0.14 25.58 -0.30
C ARG A 101 -1.28 26.39 0.30
N GLU A 102 -2.39 25.73 0.61
CA GLU A 102 -3.62 26.36 1.14
C GLU A 102 -3.64 26.36 2.67
N THR A 103 -2.71 25.66 3.33
CA THR A 103 -2.65 25.60 4.80
C THR A 103 -1.55 26.50 5.38
N THR A 104 -1.70 26.89 6.63
CA THR A 104 -0.70 27.68 7.37
C THR A 104 0.33 26.81 8.09
N ILE A 105 0.05 25.52 8.28
CA ILE A 105 0.99 24.57 8.88
C ILE A 105 2.01 24.10 7.82
N PRO A 106 3.30 24.05 8.13
CA PRO A 106 4.29 23.50 7.22
C PRO A 106 4.01 22.03 6.90
N VAL A 107 3.87 21.69 5.62
CA VAL A 107 3.64 20.32 5.13
C VAL A 107 4.79 19.90 4.23
N ARG A 108 5.41 18.75 4.55
CA ARG A 108 6.32 18.06 3.63
C ARG A 108 5.60 16.91 2.97
N VAL A 109 5.42 16.99 1.67
CA VAL A 109 4.84 15.91 0.85
C VAL A 109 5.96 15.08 0.24
N VAL A 110 5.84 13.75 0.32
CA VAL A 110 6.78 12.76 -0.24
C VAL A 110 6.01 11.78 -1.12
N SER A 111 6.47 11.60 -2.35
CA SER A 111 6.02 10.54 -3.25
C SER A 111 7.09 9.46 -3.32
N LEU A 112 6.72 8.24 -2.97
CA LEU A 112 7.65 7.10 -2.87
C LEU A 112 7.61 6.23 -4.11
N PRO A 113 8.75 5.66 -4.59
CA PRO A 113 8.78 4.76 -5.74
C PRO A 113 8.25 3.35 -5.39
N THR A 114 7.13 3.29 -4.67
CA THR A 114 6.46 2.06 -4.24
C THR A 114 4.95 2.24 -4.22
N VAL A 115 4.23 1.16 -3.95
CA VAL A 115 2.75 1.10 -3.96
C VAL A 115 2.23 0.26 -2.82
N SER A 116 0.91 0.31 -2.59
CA SER A 116 0.23 -0.64 -1.72
C SER A 116 0.87 -0.68 -0.33
N TYR A 117 0.96 -1.83 0.31
CA TYR A 117 1.53 -1.99 1.64
C TYR A 117 3.01 -1.54 1.74
N GLY A 118 3.73 -1.45 0.62
CA GLY A 118 5.07 -0.84 0.59
C GLY A 118 5.07 0.61 1.07
N VAL A 119 4.02 1.39 0.77
CA VAL A 119 3.84 2.74 1.33
C VAL A 119 3.63 2.67 2.84
N GLY A 120 2.80 1.72 3.32
CA GLY A 120 2.57 1.49 4.75
C GLY A 120 3.85 1.17 5.52
N LEU A 121 4.74 0.35 4.96
CA LEU A 121 6.05 0.06 5.55
C LEU A 121 6.93 1.31 5.65
N CYS A 122 6.93 2.16 4.62
CA CYS A 122 7.65 3.43 4.65
C CYS A 122 7.09 4.42 5.68
N VAL A 123 5.75 4.50 5.81
CA VAL A 123 5.09 5.32 6.85
C VAL A 123 5.47 4.83 8.26
N ARG A 124 5.52 3.53 8.49
CA ARG A 124 5.97 2.96 9.77
C ARG A 124 7.42 3.32 10.08
N ALA A 125 8.31 3.29 9.07
CA ALA A 125 9.70 3.69 9.24
C ALA A 125 9.84 5.18 9.60
N ALA A 126 9.09 6.06 8.92
CA ALA A 126 9.03 7.48 9.24
C ALA A 126 8.50 7.73 10.67
N CYS A 127 7.44 6.99 11.06
CA CYS A 127 6.88 7.05 12.41
C CYS A 127 7.93 6.67 13.48
N ALA A 128 8.65 5.57 13.26
CA ALA A 128 9.71 5.11 14.16
C ALA A 128 10.82 6.16 14.29
N ALA A 129 11.25 6.76 13.18
CA ALA A 129 12.24 7.83 13.18
C ALA A 129 11.76 9.06 13.97
N LEU A 130 10.53 9.52 13.76
CA LEU A 130 9.95 10.65 14.50
C LEU A 130 9.82 10.36 15.99
N ARG A 131 9.41 9.15 16.38
CA ARG A 131 9.37 8.71 17.80
C ARG A 131 10.76 8.66 18.42
N GLY A 132 11.78 8.37 17.62
CA GLY A 132 13.20 8.45 17.99
C GLY A 132 13.77 9.86 18.05
N GLY A 133 12.96 10.91 17.83
CA GLY A 133 13.37 12.31 17.89
C GLY A 133 13.92 12.88 16.58
N ALA A 134 13.76 12.18 15.45
CA ALA A 134 14.18 12.68 14.14
C ALA A 134 13.35 13.92 13.72
N THR A 135 13.93 14.77 12.88
CA THR A 135 13.22 15.86 12.24
C THR A 135 12.30 15.34 11.13
N VAL A 136 11.33 16.15 10.69
CA VAL A 136 10.49 15.86 9.51
C VAL A 136 11.34 15.50 8.29
N SER A 137 12.42 16.23 8.08
CA SER A 137 13.32 15.97 6.95
C SER A 137 14.03 14.64 7.05
N THR A 138 14.52 14.28 8.24
CA THR A 138 15.17 12.98 8.48
C THR A 138 14.19 11.82 8.35
N ALA A 139 12.98 11.97 8.88
CA ALA A 139 11.94 10.95 8.77
C ALA A 139 11.49 10.74 7.30
N ALA A 140 11.41 11.81 6.52
CA ALA A 140 11.12 11.73 5.09
C ALA A 140 12.23 10.97 4.33
N VAL A 141 13.50 11.29 4.59
CA VAL A 141 14.65 10.57 3.99
C VAL A 141 14.65 9.09 4.39
N GLU A 142 14.27 8.76 5.63
CA GLU A 142 14.15 7.38 6.06
C GLU A 142 13.04 6.63 5.30
N ALA A 143 11.87 7.25 5.10
CA ALA A 143 10.81 6.66 4.26
C ALA A 143 11.29 6.42 2.82
N GLU A 144 11.98 7.39 2.22
CA GLU A 144 12.56 7.29 0.87
C GLU A 144 13.62 6.16 0.80
N ARG A 145 14.49 6.06 1.80
CA ARG A 145 15.50 5.01 1.91
C ARG A 145 14.84 3.62 1.96
N VAL A 146 13.83 3.46 2.80
CA VAL A 146 13.09 2.20 2.89
C VAL A 146 12.45 1.86 1.55
N ALA A 147 11.77 2.80 0.90
CA ALA A 147 11.13 2.58 -0.39
C ALA A 147 12.10 2.07 -1.46
N THR A 148 13.38 2.48 -1.44
CA THR A 148 14.39 2.01 -2.40
C THR A 148 14.94 0.63 -2.07
N THR A 149 14.78 0.15 -0.84
CA THR A 149 15.26 -1.17 -0.41
C THR A 149 14.18 -2.25 -0.43
N LEU A 150 12.91 -1.85 -0.46
CA LEU A 150 11.79 -2.79 -0.56
C LEU A 150 11.78 -3.48 -1.93
N ASP A 151 11.49 -4.77 -1.92
CA ASP A 151 11.08 -5.50 -3.12
C ASP A 151 9.68 -6.09 -2.91
N ASN A 152 9.06 -6.53 -4.00
CA ASN A 152 7.71 -7.04 -3.97
C ASN A 152 7.48 -8.09 -5.05
N VAL A 153 6.47 -8.89 -4.83
CA VAL A 153 5.90 -9.79 -5.82
C VAL A 153 4.43 -9.96 -5.54
N PHE A 154 3.61 -9.99 -6.55
CA PHE A 154 2.20 -10.26 -6.40
C PHE A 154 1.70 -11.14 -7.55
N VAL A 155 0.63 -11.84 -7.28
CA VAL A 155 -0.08 -12.69 -8.24
C VAL A 155 -1.43 -12.06 -8.52
N ALA A 156 -1.83 -12.07 -9.77
CA ALA A 156 -3.18 -11.73 -10.19
C ALA A 156 -3.62 -12.66 -11.32
N ARG A 157 -4.91 -13.02 -11.31
CA ARG A 157 -5.50 -13.87 -12.36
C ARG A 157 -6.19 -13.04 -13.44
N SER A 158 -6.84 -11.97 -13.06
CA SER A 158 -7.35 -10.96 -13.98
C SER A 158 -7.42 -9.63 -13.26
N ALA A 159 -6.97 -8.55 -13.89
CA ALA A 159 -7.15 -7.22 -13.35
C ALA A 159 -8.05 -6.39 -14.26
N PRO A 160 -9.03 -5.67 -13.70
CA PRO A 160 -9.81 -4.70 -14.47
C PRO A 160 -8.89 -3.68 -15.14
N GLY A 161 -9.11 -3.39 -16.42
CA GLY A 161 -8.32 -2.41 -17.17
C GLY A 161 -7.13 -2.97 -17.95
N GLY A 162 -7.04 -4.29 -18.14
CA GLY A 162 -6.14 -4.92 -19.12
C GLY A 162 -4.65 -4.91 -18.78
N ARG A 163 -4.28 -4.64 -17.53
CA ARG A 163 -2.87 -4.69 -17.06
C ARG A 163 -2.38 -6.11 -16.75
N VAL A 164 -3.30 -7.06 -16.62
CA VAL A 164 -3.03 -8.50 -16.49
C VAL A 164 -3.77 -9.18 -17.63
N PRO A 165 -3.16 -10.14 -18.35
CA PRO A 165 -3.85 -10.89 -19.39
C PRO A 165 -5.14 -11.52 -18.87
N ALA A 166 -6.19 -11.52 -19.70
CA ALA A 166 -7.50 -12.06 -19.36
C ALA A 166 -7.56 -13.60 -19.42
N ASP A 167 -6.40 -14.26 -19.34
CA ASP A 167 -6.28 -15.71 -19.38
C ASP A 167 -6.61 -16.29 -18.00
N ASP A 168 -7.11 -17.52 -17.96
CA ASP A 168 -7.40 -18.23 -16.71
C ASP A 168 -6.15 -18.60 -15.89
N GLU A 169 -4.98 -18.07 -16.27
CA GLU A 169 -3.69 -18.32 -15.65
C GLU A 169 -3.33 -17.30 -14.57
N TRP A 170 -2.55 -17.76 -13.59
CA TRP A 170 -2.03 -16.93 -12.51
C TRP A 170 -0.74 -16.25 -12.93
N THR A 171 -0.77 -14.95 -13.13
CA THR A 171 0.41 -14.17 -13.51
C THR A 171 1.12 -13.65 -12.27
N ILE A 172 2.41 -13.98 -12.15
CA ILE A 172 3.30 -13.37 -11.16
C ILE A 172 3.83 -12.07 -11.72
N LEU A 173 3.67 -11.00 -10.95
CA LEU A 173 4.08 -9.65 -11.32
C LEU A 173 5.02 -9.05 -10.26
N ARG A 174 5.81 -8.07 -10.68
CA ARG A 174 6.61 -7.22 -9.81
C ARG A 174 6.34 -5.76 -10.17
N PHE A 175 6.14 -4.93 -9.16
CA PHE A 175 6.07 -3.48 -9.34
C PHE A 175 7.44 -2.84 -9.13
N ALA A 176 7.92 -2.11 -10.11
CA ALA A 176 9.13 -1.31 -10.02
C ALA A 176 9.09 -0.15 -11.01
N ALA A 177 9.69 0.96 -10.67
CA ALA A 177 9.84 2.13 -11.54
C ALA A 177 8.52 2.70 -12.11
N GLY A 178 7.40 2.56 -11.37
CA GLY A 178 6.08 3.03 -11.80
C GLY A 178 5.32 2.03 -12.66
N GLU A 179 5.81 0.81 -12.82
CA GLU A 179 5.25 -0.20 -13.72
C GLU A 179 5.12 -1.57 -13.06
N ALA A 180 4.04 -2.28 -13.38
CA ALA A 180 3.88 -3.68 -13.03
C ALA A 180 4.35 -4.53 -14.22
N THR A 181 5.40 -5.34 -14.00
CA THR A 181 5.98 -6.21 -15.02
C THR A 181 5.66 -7.66 -14.72
N GLY A 182 5.12 -8.39 -15.72
CA GLY A 182 4.91 -9.83 -15.66
C GLY A 182 6.25 -10.58 -15.60
N LEU A 183 6.35 -11.55 -14.71
CA LEU A 183 7.54 -12.39 -14.54
C LEU A 183 7.33 -13.80 -15.08
N SER A 184 6.16 -14.39 -14.83
CA SER A 184 5.76 -15.71 -15.30
C SER A 184 4.29 -15.96 -15.12
N THR A 185 3.72 -16.94 -15.84
CA THR A 185 2.33 -17.38 -15.72
C THR A 185 2.30 -18.85 -15.29
N HIS A 186 1.26 -19.24 -14.55
CA HIS A 186 1.10 -20.56 -13.95
C HIS A 186 -0.34 -21.01 -13.99
N ALA A 187 -0.57 -22.31 -14.14
CA ALA A 187 -1.90 -22.90 -14.23
C ALA A 187 -2.64 -22.87 -12.89
N THR A 188 -1.90 -22.93 -11.77
CA THR A 188 -2.52 -22.98 -10.44
C THR A 188 -1.94 -21.93 -9.50
N VAL A 189 -2.73 -21.56 -8.48
CA VAL A 189 -2.30 -20.63 -7.44
C VAL A 189 -1.19 -21.23 -6.56
N GLU A 190 -1.19 -22.55 -6.37
CA GLU A 190 -0.18 -23.27 -5.60
C GLU A 190 1.19 -23.20 -6.26
N GLU A 191 1.27 -23.38 -7.60
CA GLU A 191 2.51 -23.22 -8.36
C GLU A 191 3.04 -21.80 -8.26
N ALA A 192 2.15 -20.81 -8.47
CA ALA A 192 2.51 -19.40 -8.36
C ALA A 192 3.03 -19.07 -6.95
N THR A 193 2.34 -19.55 -5.89
CA THR A 193 2.73 -19.35 -4.49
C THR A 193 4.11 -19.93 -4.20
N ALA A 194 4.39 -21.15 -4.65
CA ALA A 194 5.70 -21.79 -4.45
C ALA A 194 6.83 -21.02 -5.14
N ILE A 195 6.59 -20.44 -6.32
CA ILE A 195 7.59 -19.61 -7.02
C ILE A 195 7.80 -18.28 -6.32
N MET A 196 6.71 -17.64 -5.84
CA MET A 196 6.80 -16.43 -5.02
C MET A 196 7.65 -16.66 -3.77
N GLY A 197 7.41 -17.74 -3.03
CA GLY A 197 8.19 -18.09 -1.83
C GLY A 197 9.69 -18.21 -2.13
N ARG A 198 10.04 -18.95 -3.18
CA ARG A 198 11.46 -19.07 -3.62
C ARG A 198 12.08 -17.72 -4.00
N ARG A 199 11.30 -16.85 -4.65
CA ARG A 199 11.78 -15.52 -5.04
C ARG A 199 12.02 -14.64 -3.82
N ILE A 200 11.10 -14.62 -2.87
CA ILE A 200 11.21 -13.87 -1.62
C ILE A 200 12.47 -14.29 -0.86
N LEU A 201 12.66 -15.60 -0.67
CA LEU A 201 13.82 -16.14 0.07
C LEU A 201 15.16 -15.83 -0.59
N ARG A 202 15.23 -15.77 -1.93
CA ARG A 202 16.43 -15.30 -2.65
C ARG A 202 16.79 -13.85 -2.33
N GLY A 203 15.80 -13.02 -1.99
CA GLY A 203 16.00 -11.63 -1.56
C GLY A 203 16.59 -11.49 -0.17
N ARG A 204 16.77 -12.59 0.59
CA ARG A 204 17.25 -12.60 1.99
C ARG A 204 16.49 -11.60 2.88
N PRO A 205 15.17 -11.75 2.99
CA PRO A 205 14.37 -10.80 3.73
C PRO A 205 14.63 -10.88 5.23
N GLY A 206 14.57 -9.72 5.90
CA GLY A 206 14.44 -9.65 7.36
C GLY A 206 12.96 -9.63 7.76
N LEU A 207 12.15 -8.86 7.06
CA LEU A 207 10.70 -8.77 7.24
C LEU A 207 9.99 -9.05 5.93
N VAL A 208 8.91 -9.83 5.99
CA VAL A 208 7.99 -10.06 4.87
C VAL A 208 6.57 -9.71 5.30
N ALA A 209 5.87 -8.94 4.49
CA ALA A 209 4.45 -8.68 4.64
C ALA A 209 3.68 -9.38 3.53
N VAL A 210 2.75 -10.25 3.88
CA VAL A 210 1.91 -11.01 2.94
C VAL A 210 0.46 -10.56 3.04
N GLY A 211 -0.15 -10.23 1.91
CA GLY A 211 -1.54 -9.77 1.89
C GLY A 211 -2.35 -10.34 0.74
N HIS A 212 -3.68 -10.34 0.88
CA HIS A 212 -4.61 -10.87 -0.11
C HIS A 212 -5.80 -9.92 -0.35
N ALA A 213 -6.42 -10.06 -1.49
CA ALA A 213 -7.62 -9.33 -1.91
C ALA A 213 -8.89 -10.10 -1.52
N GLY A 214 -9.37 -11.02 -2.31
CA GLY A 214 -10.54 -11.83 -2.03
C GLY A 214 -10.32 -12.80 -0.87
N ALA A 215 -11.38 -13.14 -0.12
CA ALA A 215 -11.32 -14.08 1.00
C ALA A 215 -10.86 -15.48 0.56
N GLU A 216 -11.14 -15.87 -0.69
CA GLU A 216 -10.75 -17.15 -1.26
C GLU A 216 -9.24 -17.35 -1.37
N LEU A 217 -8.47 -16.25 -1.36
CA LEU A 217 -7.01 -16.29 -1.39
C LEU A 217 -6.35 -16.20 -0.02
N GLU A 218 -7.15 -16.11 1.05
CA GLU A 218 -6.64 -16.07 2.42
C GLU A 218 -5.79 -17.31 2.72
N ALA A 219 -6.27 -18.50 2.37
CA ALA A 219 -5.54 -19.75 2.60
C ALA A 219 -4.21 -19.81 1.84
N ALA A 220 -4.16 -19.34 0.58
CA ALA A 220 -2.92 -19.29 -0.19
C ALA A 220 -1.91 -18.28 0.42
N ALA A 221 -2.40 -17.13 0.86
CA ALA A 221 -1.57 -16.13 1.51
C ALA A 221 -1.09 -16.59 2.91
N ASP A 222 -1.90 -17.33 3.65
CA ASP A 222 -1.52 -17.93 4.94
C ASP A 222 -0.50 -19.04 4.76
N GLY A 223 -0.67 -19.90 3.74
CA GLY A 223 0.33 -20.89 3.37
C GLY A 223 1.68 -20.27 3.05
N LEU A 224 1.71 -19.22 2.20
CA LEU A 224 2.94 -18.49 1.90
C LEU A 224 3.57 -17.88 3.15
N ALA A 225 2.77 -17.27 4.02
CA ALA A 225 3.27 -16.69 5.26
C ALA A 225 3.85 -17.76 6.20
N HIS A 226 3.18 -18.91 6.32
CA HIS A 226 3.64 -20.05 7.11
C HIS A 226 4.98 -20.60 6.61
N ASP A 227 5.12 -20.76 5.30
CA ASP A 227 6.37 -21.28 4.70
C ASP A 227 7.57 -20.34 4.90
N LEU A 228 7.30 -19.06 5.18
CA LEU A 228 8.35 -18.05 5.35
C LEU A 228 8.73 -17.83 6.82
N VAL A 229 7.87 -18.18 7.79
CA VAL A 229 8.03 -17.78 9.20
C VAL A 229 9.34 -18.23 9.83
N GLU A 230 9.87 -19.40 9.46
CA GLU A 230 11.13 -19.91 10.00
C GLU A 230 12.37 -19.35 9.30
N ALA A 231 12.18 -18.74 8.13
CA ALA A 231 13.28 -18.27 7.28
C ALA A 231 13.55 -16.75 7.41
N VAL A 232 12.67 -16.02 8.10
CA VAL A 232 12.74 -14.55 8.21
C VAL A 232 12.53 -14.10 9.66
N ALA A 233 12.96 -12.88 9.98
CA ALA A 233 12.83 -12.36 11.35
C ALA A 233 11.36 -12.06 11.73
N ALA A 234 10.54 -11.64 10.77
CA ALA A 234 9.12 -11.36 10.99
C ALA A 234 8.29 -11.56 9.73
N VAL A 235 7.07 -12.08 9.90
CA VAL A 235 6.05 -12.11 8.87
C VAL A 235 4.84 -11.33 9.36
N GLU A 236 4.39 -10.34 8.56
CA GLU A 236 3.19 -9.54 8.81
C GLU A 236 2.09 -9.94 7.83
N ARG A 237 0.83 -9.74 8.24
CA ARG A 237 -0.34 -9.94 7.39
C ARG A 237 -1.03 -8.60 7.15
N TYR A 238 -1.49 -8.38 5.91
CA TYR A 238 -2.32 -7.23 5.57
C TYR A 238 -3.48 -7.62 4.65
N ARG A 239 -4.50 -6.79 4.60
CA ARG A 239 -5.64 -6.94 3.71
C ARG A 239 -5.56 -5.91 2.58
N VAL A 240 -5.72 -6.35 1.33
CA VAL A 240 -5.87 -5.42 0.20
C VAL A 240 -7.27 -4.82 0.27
N THR A 241 -7.35 -3.51 0.47
CA THR A 241 -8.61 -2.78 0.56
C THR A 241 -9.10 -2.31 -0.82
N PRO A 242 -10.35 -1.84 -0.97
CA PRO A 242 -10.92 -1.42 -2.25
C PRO A 242 -10.08 -0.44 -3.05
N SER A 243 -9.38 0.50 -2.40
CA SER A 243 -8.54 1.51 -3.08
C SER A 243 -7.39 0.93 -3.91
N VAL A 244 -6.87 -0.24 -3.52
CA VAL A 244 -5.86 -0.99 -4.28
C VAL A 244 -6.52 -2.10 -5.09
N GLY A 245 -7.51 -2.78 -4.51
CA GLY A 245 -8.23 -3.90 -5.11
C GLY A 245 -8.95 -3.55 -6.42
N ALA A 246 -9.37 -2.30 -6.60
CA ALA A 246 -9.92 -1.80 -7.87
C ALA A 246 -8.94 -1.96 -9.06
N HIS A 247 -7.64 -2.03 -8.77
CA HIS A 247 -6.58 -2.15 -9.77
C HIS A 247 -5.99 -3.55 -9.90
N THR A 248 -6.05 -4.35 -8.82
CA THR A 248 -5.44 -5.70 -8.79
C THR A 248 -6.46 -6.82 -8.96
N GLY A 249 -7.75 -6.50 -8.78
CA GLY A 249 -8.84 -7.49 -8.85
C GLY A 249 -9.00 -8.33 -7.58
N PRO A 250 -10.10 -9.11 -7.53
CA PRO A 250 -10.41 -9.97 -6.39
C PRO A 250 -9.46 -11.17 -6.27
N ASP A 251 -8.89 -11.62 -7.38
CA ASP A 251 -8.02 -12.78 -7.47
C ASP A 251 -6.55 -12.34 -7.45
N SER A 252 -6.18 -11.57 -6.42
CA SER A 252 -4.82 -11.11 -6.22
C SER A 252 -4.36 -11.28 -4.77
N PHE A 253 -3.09 -11.68 -4.60
CA PHE A 253 -2.38 -11.65 -3.33
C PHE A 253 -0.90 -11.36 -3.60
N GLY A 254 -0.16 -10.94 -2.57
CA GLY A 254 1.22 -10.56 -2.79
C GLY A 254 2.02 -10.39 -1.52
N ALA A 255 3.30 -10.13 -1.71
CA ALA A 255 4.21 -9.84 -0.61
C ALA A 255 5.11 -8.66 -0.93
N PHE A 256 5.40 -7.89 0.12
CA PHE A 256 6.49 -6.93 0.19
C PHE A 256 7.53 -7.45 1.15
N TRP A 257 8.80 -7.25 0.87
CA TRP A 257 9.85 -7.62 1.82
C TRP A 257 10.94 -6.56 1.90
N TRP A 258 11.54 -6.56 3.05
CA TRP A 258 12.62 -5.68 3.42
C TRP A 258 13.86 -6.55 3.68
N PRO A 259 14.99 -6.24 3.06
CA PRO A 259 16.22 -6.99 3.30
C PRO A 259 16.59 -7.01 4.78
N ALA A 260 17.18 -8.12 5.24
CA ALA A 260 17.78 -8.15 6.57
C ALA A 260 18.87 -7.07 6.68
N SER A 261 18.89 -6.36 7.79
CA SER A 261 20.00 -5.46 8.11
C SER A 261 21.30 -6.27 8.13
N ARG A 262 22.30 -5.79 7.39
CA ARG A 262 23.64 -6.40 7.39
C ARG A 262 24.35 -6.13 8.72
#